data_4a5205d28c218b3d633fce41120f6e2f
#
_entry.id   4a5205d28c218b3d633fce41120f6e2f
#
_cell.length_a   1.000
_cell.length_b   1.000
_cell.length_c   1.000
_cell.angle_alpha   90.00
_cell.angle_beta   90.00
_cell.angle_gamma   90.00
#
_symmetry.space_group_name_H-M   'P 1'
#
loop_
_entity.id
_entity.type
_entity.pdbx_description
1 polymer ?
#
loop_
_entity_poly.entity_id
_entity_poly.type
_entity_poly.pdbx_seq_one_letter_code
_entity_poly.pdbx_strand_id
1 'polypeptide(L)'
;MSKGKRVVIIGAGVGGMCAGALLARHGYAVKVCEAMGVVGGRTRTQVIDGYSLPRGAVSFQLKGILPAICEEVGAELDLRPVSEMWFWIKGGEGFVQLPAKSGIGKMFEMLLQVHGKDSVKAVASVGLQLSMAKIGQAFKNPEMRAEDDGPTFREWLMRYTDNPDLLALFHTITSAVSALNDFEYPARHWFAHFSSAAMDARMDQYALVADGFQGVSRALGKVIVDNGGQVLLNTRICSINAENGRATSVTTDQNGEAVELPADIVISNTGPSATLDLAGEAALGHAFVARTRHRVRPTPIVATYAVSDEPLFAPRAAFLAAGLERIVSGVPLTNVCPEWAPDGKHLIAFYGTPKSCLTPMDKEEERRANIADVHELFPDFAAKGGRILDVQLRDIDDPDVVARSWPGHNVSVETSIPNLFNVGDACGPDGFIATPAAAMSARSAVDKILAKYN
;
A
#
# COMPACT_ATOMS: atom_id res chain seq x y z
N MET A 1 -11.68 -33.96 -0.47
CA MET A 1 -12.44 -33.27 -1.50
C MET A 1 -12.95 -31.96 -0.92
N SER A 2 -12.34 -30.84 -1.29
CA SER A 2 -12.70 -29.49 -0.80
C SER A 2 -13.94 -28.90 -1.49
N LYS A 3 -14.45 -29.56 -2.54
CA LYS A 3 -15.58 -29.05 -3.33
C LYS A 3 -16.81 -28.82 -2.45
N GLY A 4 -17.17 -27.53 -2.31
CA GLY A 4 -18.38 -27.09 -1.62
C GLY A 4 -18.18 -26.54 -0.20
N LYS A 5 -16.95 -26.50 0.37
CA LYS A 5 -16.75 -25.80 1.66
C LYS A 5 -17.07 -24.31 1.52
N ARG A 6 -17.85 -23.80 2.48
CA ARG A 6 -18.31 -22.41 2.52
C ARG A 6 -17.21 -21.52 3.08
N VAL A 7 -16.76 -20.56 2.29
CA VAL A 7 -15.80 -19.55 2.71
C VAL A 7 -16.52 -18.20 2.75
N VAL A 8 -16.52 -17.57 3.91
CA VAL A 8 -17.00 -16.18 4.03
C VAL A 8 -15.78 -15.28 4.19
N ILE A 9 -15.71 -14.27 3.31
CA ILE A 9 -14.65 -13.26 3.30
C ILE A 9 -15.24 -11.91 3.72
N ILE A 10 -14.66 -11.28 4.72
CA ILE A 10 -15.10 -10.01 5.27
C ILE A 10 -14.24 -8.89 4.67
N GLY A 11 -14.84 -8.08 3.79
CA GLY A 11 -14.20 -6.95 3.11
C GLY A 11 -13.70 -7.25 1.70
N ALA A 12 -14.18 -6.47 0.73
CA ALA A 12 -13.86 -6.57 -0.71
C ALA A 12 -12.66 -5.69 -1.13
N GLY A 13 -11.67 -5.50 -0.25
CA GLY A 13 -10.39 -4.93 -0.60
C GLY A 13 -9.48 -5.92 -1.32
N VAL A 14 -8.32 -5.47 -1.81
CA VAL A 14 -7.39 -6.27 -2.64
C VAL A 14 -7.09 -7.64 -2.04
N GLY A 15 -6.75 -7.73 -0.74
CA GLY A 15 -6.42 -9.02 -0.10
C GLY A 15 -7.59 -9.99 -0.08
N GLY A 16 -8.79 -9.51 0.32
CA GLY A 16 -10.01 -10.35 0.33
C GLY A 16 -10.41 -10.84 -1.06
N MET A 17 -10.30 -9.96 -2.07
CA MET A 17 -10.65 -10.30 -3.45
C MET A 17 -9.63 -11.26 -4.08
N CYS A 18 -8.33 -11.12 -3.80
CA CYS A 18 -7.32 -12.10 -4.20
C CYS A 18 -7.59 -13.48 -3.59
N ALA A 19 -7.84 -13.53 -2.26
CA ALA A 19 -8.14 -14.81 -1.59
C ALA A 19 -9.42 -15.45 -2.14
N GLY A 20 -10.45 -14.61 -2.36
CA GLY A 20 -11.74 -15.07 -2.92
C GLY A 20 -11.61 -15.64 -4.33
N ALA A 21 -10.92 -14.95 -5.23
CA ALA A 21 -10.72 -15.40 -6.60
C ALA A 21 -9.93 -16.72 -6.65
N LEU A 22 -8.84 -16.81 -5.89
CA LEU A 22 -8.04 -18.04 -5.79
C LEU A 22 -8.88 -19.21 -5.28
N LEU A 23 -9.63 -19.04 -4.19
CA LEU A 23 -10.43 -20.11 -3.60
C LEU A 23 -11.62 -20.50 -4.50
N ALA A 24 -12.28 -19.55 -5.16
CA ALA A 24 -13.33 -19.82 -6.12
C ALA A 24 -12.84 -20.69 -7.28
N ARG A 25 -11.66 -20.41 -7.81
CA ARG A 25 -10.98 -21.25 -8.83
C ARG A 25 -10.69 -22.66 -8.34
N HIS A 26 -10.46 -22.83 -7.04
CA HIS A 26 -10.28 -24.15 -6.40
C HIS A 26 -11.61 -24.84 -6.03
N GLY A 27 -12.76 -24.28 -6.38
CA GLY A 27 -14.08 -24.89 -6.19
C GLY A 27 -14.67 -24.75 -4.79
N TYR A 28 -14.21 -23.76 -4.00
CA TYR A 28 -14.84 -23.37 -2.76
C TYR A 28 -16.08 -22.52 -3.01
N ALA A 29 -17.10 -22.64 -2.14
CA ALA A 29 -18.29 -21.78 -2.17
C ALA A 29 -18.00 -20.46 -1.49
N VAL A 30 -17.53 -19.47 -2.25
CA VAL A 30 -17.05 -18.18 -1.73
C VAL A 30 -18.16 -17.16 -1.65
N LYS A 31 -18.31 -16.49 -0.50
CA LYS A 31 -19.09 -15.27 -0.31
C LYS A 31 -18.18 -14.16 0.21
N VAL A 32 -18.07 -13.06 -0.53
CA VAL A 32 -17.40 -11.83 -0.06
C VAL A 32 -18.47 -10.87 0.41
N CYS A 33 -18.35 -10.40 1.67
CA CYS A 33 -19.26 -9.42 2.27
C CYS A 33 -18.53 -8.08 2.41
N GLU A 34 -19.05 -7.04 1.76
CA GLU A 34 -18.51 -5.69 1.77
C GLU A 34 -19.52 -4.72 2.40
N ALA A 35 -19.06 -3.96 3.39
CA ALA A 35 -19.90 -3.00 4.10
C ALA A 35 -20.33 -1.80 3.25
N MET A 36 -19.55 -1.47 2.25
CA MET A 36 -19.78 -0.34 1.34
C MET A 36 -20.58 -0.78 0.09
N GLY A 37 -21.12 0.20 -0.63
CA GLY A 37 -21.76 -0.01 -1.95
C GLY A 37 -20.79 -0.23 -3.10
N VAL A 38 -19.47 -0.29 -2.83
CA VAL A 38 -18.41 -0.44 -3.84
C VAL A 38 -17.31 -1.35 -3.31
N VAL A 39 -16.67 -2.10 -4.21
CA VAL A 39 -15.47 -2.89 -3.91
C VAL A 39 -14.21 -2.02 -3.89
N GLY A 40 -13.09 -2.57 -3.42
CA GLY A 40 -11.77 -1.92 -3.47
C GLY A 40 -11.28 -1.42 -2.10
N GLY A 41 -12.18 -1.19 -1.15
CA GLY A 41 -11.82 -0.70 0.18
C GLY A 41 -10.99 0.59 0.09
N ARG A 42 -9.76 0.59 0.61
CA ARG A 42 -8.84 1.73 0.59
C ARG A 42 -8.30 2.09 -0.81
N THR A 43 -8.44 1.22 -1.80
CA THR A 43 -8.04 1.49 -3.19
C THR A 43 -9.20 1.98 -4.07
N ARG A 44 -10.33 2.35 -3.49
CA ARG A 44 -11.49 2.90 -4.21
C ARG A 44 -11.16 4.25 -4.85
N THR A 45 -11.94 4.62 -5.85
CA THR A 45 -11.89 5.94 -6.50
C THR A 45 -13.05 6.80 -5.99
N GLN A 46 -12.77 8.07 -5.74
CA GLN A 46 -13.78 9.08 -5.42
C GLN A 46 -13.89 10.06 -6.59
N VAL A 47 -15.10 10.51 -6.88
CA VAL A 47 -15.31 11.55 -7.91
C VAL A 47 -15.65 12.88 -7.22
N ILE A 48 -14.90 13.93 -7.53
CA ILE A 48 -15.11 15.31 -7.06
C ILE A 48 -15.06 16.23 -8.28
N ASP A 49 -16.09 17.02 -8.50
CA ASP A 49 -16.19 17.99 -9.62
C ASP A 49 -15.90 17.36 -11.01
N GLY A 50 -16.24 16.08 -11.20
CA GLY A 50 -15.96 15.34 -12.44
C GLY A 50 -14.55 14.76 -12.54
N TYR A 51 -13.70 14.95 -11.53
CA TYR A 51 -12.36 14.35 -11.47
C TYR A 51 -12.38 13.05 -10.68
N SER A 52 -11.69 12.03 -11.19
CA SER A 52 -11.54 10.74 -10.53
C SER A 52 -10.28 10.70 -9.66
N LEU A 53 -10.45 10.72 -8.34
CA LEU A 53 -9.38 10.77 -7.36
C LEU A 53 -9.17 9.39 -6.72
N PRO A 54 -7.99 8.77 -6.88
CA PRO A 54 -7.64 7.55 -6.13
C PRO A 54 -7.62 7.81 -4.62
N ARG A 55 -8.25 6.93 -3.84
CA ARG A 55 -8.20 7.04 -2.37
C ARG A 55 -7.00 6.32 -1.75
N GLY A 56 -6.21 5.59 -2.50
CA GLY A 56 -5.08 4.81 -2.01
C GLY A 56 -4.05 4.58 -3.07
N ALA A 57 -3.66 3.31 -3.28
CA ALA A 57 -2.72 2.96 -4.32
C ALA A 57 -3.22 3.43 -5.69
N VAL A 58 -2.32 4.03 -6.45
CA VAL A 58 -2.57 4.47 -7.83
C VAL A 58 -1.80 3.61 -8.82
N SER A 59 -0.61 3.16 -8.44
CA SER A 59 0.30 2.42 -9.30
C SER A 59 0.08 0.91 -9.17
N PHE A 60 -0.17 0.25 -10.30
CA PHE A 60 -0.19 -1.20 -10.44
C PHE A 60 1.17 -1.68 -10.94
N GLN A 61 1.88 -2.47 -10.14
CA GLN A 61 3.16 -3.06 -10.56
C GLN A 61 2.91 -4.09 -11.66
N LEU A 62 3.67 -4.03 -12.75
CA LEU A 62 3.53 -4.98 -13.88
C LEU A 62 4.19 -6.34 -13.59
N LYS A 63 4.95 -6.44 -12.51
CA LYS A 63 5.58 -7.68 -12.02
C LYS A 63 5.36 -7.82 -10.52
N GLY A 64 5.40 -9.04 -10.02
CA GLY A 64 5.24 -9.34 -8.61
C GLY A 64 3.99 -10.15 -8.32
N ILE A 65 3.63 -10.25 -7.06
CA ILE A 65 2.60 -11.19 -6.58
C ILE A 65 1.17 -10.83 -7.04
N LEU A 66 0.82 -9.55 -7.05
CA LEU A 66 -0.54 -9.13 -7.43
C LEU A 66 -0.83 -9.40 -8.91
N PRO A 67 0.02 -8.97 -9.88
CA PRO A 67 -0.17 -9.35 -11.28
C PRO A 67 -0.11 -10.86 -11.50
N ALA A 68 0.75 -11.60 -10.80
CA ALA A 68 0.80 -13.06 -10.89
C ALA A 68 -0.51 -13.73 -10.45
N ILE A 69 -1.15 -13.23 -9.38
CA ILE A 69 -2.48 -13.71 -8.97
C ILE A 69 -3.53 -13.36 -10.03
N CYS A 70 -3.53 -12.13 -10.56
CA CYS A 70 -4.48 -11.73 -11.59
C CYS A 70 -4.36 -12.62 -12.84
N GLU A 71 -3.16 -12.91 -13.30
CA GLU A 71 -2.88 -13.80 -14.41
C GLU A 71 -3.35 -15.24 -14.12
N GLU A 72 -2.99 -15.80 -12.96
CA GLU A 72 -3.35 -17.15 -12.53
C GLU A 72 -4.86 -17.39 -12.52
N VAL A 73 -5.61 -16.39 -12.04
CA VAL A 73 -7.08 -16.52 -11.95
C VAL A 73 -7.80 -16.04 -13.22
N GLY A 74 -7.09 -15.45 -14.18
CA GLY A 74 -7.65 -14.92 -15.43
C GLY A 74 -8.42 -13.60 -15.21
N ALA A 75 -7.98 -12.74 -14.29
CA ALA A 75 -8.55 -11.43 -14.08
C ALA A 75 -8.03 -10.45 -15.14
N GLU A 76 -8.90 -9.89 -15.96
CA GLU A 76 -8.56 -8.94 -17.02
C GLU A 76 -8.56 -7.50 -16.51
N LEU A 77 -7.50 -6.75 -16.82
CA LEU A 77 -7.30 -5.36 -16.41
C LEU A 77 -6.96 -4.49 -17.62
N ASP A 78 -7.58 -3.32 -17.75
CA ASP A 78 -7.16 -2.29 -18.70
C ASP A 78 -6.01 -1.49 -18.07
N LEU A 79 -4.78 -1.88 -18.39
CA LEU A 79 -3.56 -1.29 -17.85
C LEU A 79 -3.00 -0.23 -18.79
N ARG A 80 -2.74 0.95 -18.25
CA ARG A 80 -2.13 2.09 -18.95
C ARG A 80 -0.71 2.28 -18.44
N PRO A 81 0.33 1.81 -19.18
CA PRO A 81 1.71 1.93 -18.74
C PRO A 81 2.15 3.36 -18.48
N VAL A 82 2.87 3.56 -17.40
CA VAL A 82 3.61 4.79 -17.11
C VAL A 82 5.01 4.61 -17.66
N SER A 83 5.48 5.57 -18.48
CA SER A 83 6.65 5.35 -19.31
C SER A 83 7.98 5.53 -18.58
N GLU A 84 8.01 6.39 -17.57
CA GLU A 84 9.27 6.80 -16.91
C GLU A 84 9.03 7.24 -15.45
N MET A 85 10.12 7.22 -14.68
CA MET A 85 10.24 7.90 -13.40
C MET A 85 11.22 9.06 -13.54
N TRP A 86 10.95 10.19 -12.87
CA TRP A 86 11.83 11.35 -12.83
C TRP A 86 12.25 11.64 -11.40
N PHE A 87 13.42 12.23 -11.23
CA PHE A 87 13.87 12.83 -9.97
C PHE A 87 13.88 14.33 -10.10
N TRP A 88 13.26 15.02 -9.16
CA TRP A 88 13.29 16.45 -8.99
C TRP A 88 14.06 16.72 -7.71
N ILE A 89 15.22 17.33 -7.82
CA ILE A 89 16.13 17.59 -6.70
C ILE A 89 16.21 19.10 -6.52
N LYS A 90 15.86 19.59 -5.34
CA LYS A 90 15.89 21.00 -5.00
C LYS A 90 17.35 21.49 -5.05
N GLY A 91 17.59 22.59 -5.76
CA GLY A 91 18.88 23.30 -5.87
C GLY A 91 18.72 24.78 -5.55
N GLY A 92 19.78 25.56 -5.74
CA GLY A 92 19.77 26.99 -5.40
C GLY A 92 18.76 27.85 -6.20
N GLU A 93 18.44 27.44 -7.43
CA GLU A 93 17.54 28.19 -8.35
C GLU A 93 16.27 27.40 -8.72
N GLY A 94 15.81 26.47 -7.86
CA GLY A 94 14.64 25.61 -8.12
C GLY A 94 14.99 24.13 -8.20
N PHE A 95 14.23 23.36 -8.99
CA PHE A 95 14.41 21.90 -9.10
C PHE A 95 15.20 21.51 -10.35
N VAL A 96 16.26 20.73 -10.14
CA VAL A 96 16.91 19.99 -11.23
C VAL A 96 16.08 18.75 -11.53
N GLN A 97 15.58 18.65 -12.78
CA GLN A 97 14.72 17.59 -13.23
C GLN A 97 15.49 16.58 -14.07
N LEU A 98 15.55 15.33 -13.65
CA LEU A 98 16.35 14.28 -14.28
C LEU A 98 15.50 13.02 -14.51
N PRO A 99 15.42 12.49 -15.75
CA PRO A 99 14.77 11.21 -15.99
C PRO A 99 15.57 10.08 -15.33
N ALA A 100 14.92 9.21 -14.58
CA ALA A 100 15.51 8.00 -14.03
C ALA A 100 15.72 6.98 -15.16
N LYS A 101 16.81 7.09 -15.88
CA LYS A 101 17.19 6.08 -16.86
C LYS A 101 17.65 4.83 -16.12
N SER A 102 16.84 3.79 -16.24
CA SER A 102 16.91 2.47 -15.64
C SER A 102 18.28 2.02 -15.07
N GLY A 103 18.29 1.76 -13.76
CA GLY A 103 19.33 1.03 -13.04
C GLY A 103 20.00 1.83 -11.92
N ILE A 104 20.31 1.13 -10.83
CA ILE A 104 21.06 1.64 -9.66
C ILE A 104 22.35 2.38 -10.08
N GLY A 105 23.03 1.92 -11.15
CA GLY A 105 24.25 2.56 -11.65
C GLY A 105 24.05 4.00 -12.15
N LYS A 106 22.94 4.30 -12.82
CA LYS A 106 22.66 5.66 -13.29
C LYS A 106 22.13 6.58 -12.20
N MET A 107 21.40 6.05 -11.22
CA MET A 107 21.08 6.79 -10.01
C MET A 107 22.38 7.17 -9.25
N PHE A 108 23.37 6.27 -9.24
CA PHE A 108 24.71 6.52 -8.71
C PHE A 108 25.45 7.62 -9.47
N GLU A 109 25.48 7.57 -10.82
CA GLU A 109 26.09 8.63 -11.64
C GLU A 109 25.42 9.98 -11.40
N MET A 110 24.12 10.02 -11.28
CA MET A 110 23.34 11.22 -10.97
C MET A 110 23.69 11.77 -9.58
N LEU A 111 23.76 10.92 -8.55
CA LEU A 111 24.18 11.32 -7.21
C LEU A 111 25.59 11.88 -7.18
N LEU A 112 26.52 11.28 -7.94
CA LEU A 112 27.87 11.78 -8.09
C LEU A 112 27.93 13.12 -8.82
N GLN A 113 27.08 13.34 -9.83
CA GLN A 113 27.02 14.61 -10.57
C GLN A 113 26.45 15.74 -9.72
N VAL A 114 25.40 15.46 -8.92
CA VAL A 114 24.72 16.48 -8.10
C VAL A 114 25.45 16.74 -6.77
N HIS A 115 25.98 15.70 -6.13
CA HIS A 115 26.51 15.76 -4.74
C HIS A 115 28.02 15.47 -4.62
N GLY A 116 28.71 15.20 -5.72
CA GLY A 116 30.16 14.99 -5.74
C GLY A 116 30.62 13.71 -5.01
N LYS A 117 31.92 13.68 -4.65
CA LYS A 117 32.59 12.48 -4.09
C LYS A 117 32.11 12.11 -2.68
N ASP A 118 31.54 13.05 -1.92
CA ASP A 118 31.09 12.80 -0.54
C ASP A 118 29.89 11.86 -0.48
N SER A 119 29.11 11.77 -1.56
CA SER A 119 28.01 10.82 -1.67
C SER A 119 28.45 9.36 -1.83
N VAL A 120 29.68 9.12 -2.32
CA VAL A 120 30.17 7.77 -2.66
C VAL A 120 30.18 6.84 -1.45
N LYS A 121 30.67 7.31 -0.31
CA LYS A 121 30.79 6.50 0.91
C LYS A 121 29.41 6.08 1.43
N ALA A 122 28.46 7.01 1.49
CA ALA A 122 27.10 6.74 1.97
C ALA A 122 26.37 5.76 1.05
N VAL A 123 26.39 6.02 -0.26
CA VAL A 123 25.71 5.17 -1.25
C VAL A 123 26.35 3.78 -1.34
N ALA A 124 27.68 3.67 -1.26
CA ALA A 124 28.38 2.38 -1.20
C ALA A 124 28.00 1.59 0.05
N SER A 125 27.89 2.26 1.22
CA SER A 125 27.47 1.63 2.47
C SER A 125 26.03 1.12 2.40
N VAL A 126 25.09 1.88 1.84
CA VAL A 126 23.72 1.45 1.60
C VAL A 126 23.69 0.25 0.67
N GLY A 127 24.39 0.30 -0.46
CA GLY A 127 24.46 -0.80 -1.44
C GLY A 127 25.03 -2.09 -0.86
N LEU A 128 26.09 -1.99 -0.05
CA LEU A 128 26.67 -3.14 0.65
C LEU A 128 25.67 -3.74 1.63
N GLN A 129 24.99 -2.92 2.44
CA GLN A 129 24.05 -3.39 3.44
C GLN A 129 22.80 -4.02 2.80
N LEU A 130 22.30 -3.46 1.69
CA LEU A 130 21.21 -4.09 0.91
C LEU A 130 21.64 -5.45 0.37
N SER A 131 22.86 -5.59 -0.13
CA SER A 131 23.39 -6.87 -0.61
C SER A 131 23.51 -7.89 0.51
N MET A 132 23.99 -7.49 1.68
CA MET A 132 24.08 -8.36 2.88
C MET A 132 22.69 -8.75 3.38
N ALA A 133 21.72 -7.85 3.42
CA ALA A 133 20.35 -8.14 3.81
C ALA A 133 19.69 -9.13 2.84
N LYS A 134 19.92 -9.01 1.53
CA LYS A 134 19.43 -9.95 0.51
C LYS A 134 20.02 -11.34 0.70
N ILE A 135 21.32 -11.45 0.99
CA ILE A 135 21.99 -12.70 1.33
C ILE A 135 21.41 -13.29 2.62
N GLY A 136 21.25 -12.48 3.68
CA GLY A 136 20.68 -12.90 4.95
C GLY A 136 19.25 -13.44 4.83
N GLN A 137 18.42 -12.84 4.00
CA GLN A 137 17.08 -13.35 3.68
C GLN A 137 17.13 -14.71 2.97
N ALA A 138 18.07 -14.91 2.04
CA ALA A 138 18.24 -16.18 1.34
C ALA A 138 18.64 -17.32 2.29
N PHE A 139 19.41 -17.01 3.36
CA PHE A 139 19.86 -17.98 4.36
C PHE A 139 18.97 -18.09 5.60
N LYS A 140 17.79 -17.42 5.61
CA LYS A 140 16.83 -17.45 6.73
C LYS A 140 17.49 -17.23 8.10
N ASN A 141 18.21 -16.13 8.28
CA ASN A 141 18.86 -15.85 9.56
C ASN A 141 17.81 -15.46 10.61
N PRO A 142 17.54 -16.29 11.64
CA PRO A 142 16.51 -16.04 12.66
C PRO A 142 16.90 -14.96 13.67
N GLU A 143 18.16 -14.53 13.72
CA GLU A 143 18.67 -13.55 14.70
C GLU A 143 18.26 -12.08 14.43
N MET A 144 17.60 -11.79 13.31
CA MET A 144 17.02 -10.46 13.04
C MET A 144 15.69 -10.19 13.77
N ARG A 145 15.29 -11.05 14.71
CA ARG A 145 14.10 -10.88 15.56
C ARG A 145 14.44 -10.25 16.91
N ALA A 146 15.22 -9.17 16.92
CA ALA A 146 15.36 -8.40 18.15
C ALA A 146 14.04 -7.64 18.41
N GLU A 147 13.55 -7.69 19.65
CA GLU A 147 12.36 -6.95 20.11
C GLU A 147 12.59 -5.44 20.11
N ASP A 148 13.85 -5.01 20.02
CA ASP A 148 14.27 -3.61 19.95
C ASP A 148 14.43 -3.18 18.48
N ASP A 149 13.77 -2.09 18.10
CA ASP A 149 13.79 -1.57 16.73
C ASP A 149 15.17 -1.04 16.29
N GLY A 150 16.10 -0.78 17.23
CA GLY A 150 17.43 -0.26 16.93
C GLY A 150 17.40 1.18 16.38
N PRO A 151 18.50 1.64 15.73
CA PRO A 151 18.57 2.98 15.16
C PRO A 151 17.63 3.13 13.97
N THR A 152 17.12 4.35 13.76
CA THR A 152 16.39 4.71 12.55
C THR A 152 17.30 4.67 11.32
N PHE A 153 16.71 4.62 10.13
CA PHE A 153 17.50 4.64 8.90
C PHE A 153 18.29 5.95 8.75
N ARG A 154 17.70 7.09 9.15
CA ARG A 154 18.40 8.39 9.18
C ARG A 154 19.62 8.34 10.11
N GLU A 155 19.47 7.87 11.33
CA GLU A 155 20.58 7.75 12.30
C GLU A 155 21.68 6.80 11.79
N TRP A 156 21.28 5.70 11.14
CA TRP A 156 22.23 4.79 10.50
C TRP A 156 22.98 5.47 9.34
N LEU A 157 22.28 6.19 8.46
CA LEU A 157 22.85 6.87 7.30
C LEU A 157 23.82 7.98 7.71
N MET A 158 23.49 8.73 8.76
CA MET A 158 24.33 9.82 9.30
C MET A 158 25.69 9.37 9.85
N ARG A 159 25.95 8.08 9.99
CA ARG A 159 27.28 7.54 10.27
C ARG A 159 28.24 7.66 9.07
N TYR A 160 27.70 7.91 7.88
CA TYR A 160 28.44 7.91 6.62
C TYR A 160 28.36 9.26 5.89
N THR A 161 27.38 10.09 6.18
CA THR A 161 27.18 11.40 5.56
C THR A 161 26.38 12.34 6.47
N ASP A 162 26.70 13.63 6.40
CA ASP A 162 25.95 14.75 6.97
C ASP A 162 25.41 15.69 5.87
N ASN A 163 25.60 15.32 4.59
CA ASN A 163 25.15 16.11 3.45
C ASN A 163 23.61 16.19 3.42
N PRO A 164 23.02 17.41 3.58
CA PRO A 164 21.58 17.59 3.70
C PRO A 164 20.80 17.16 2.45
N ASP A 165 21.37 17.34 1.25
CA ASP A 165 20.71 17.01 -0.01
C ASP A 165 20.64 15.49 -0.19
N LEU A 166 21.69 14.78 0.24
CA LEU A 166 21.70 13.31 0.21
C LEU A 166 20.73 12.73 1.24
N LEU A 167 20.66 13.34 2.42
CA LEU A 167 19.66 12.96 3.44
C LEU A 167 18.23 13.21 2.93
N ALA A 168 17.98 14.35 2.27
CA ALA A 168 16.69 14.67 1.66
C ALA A 168 16.30 13.66 0.56
N LEU A 169 17.25 13.25 -0.28
CA LEU A 169 17.01 12.25 -1.32
C LEU A 169 16.64 10.88 -0.73
N PHE A 170 17.39 10.41 0.28
CA PHE A 170 17.05 9.14 0.95
C PHE A 170 15.74 9.21 1.73
N HIS A 171 15.42 10.38 2.31
CA HIS A 171 14.09 10.62 2.88
C HIS A 171 13.01 10.44 1.83
N THR A 172 13.13 11.11 0.70
CA THR A 172 12.18 11.05 -0.42
C THR A 172 11.97 9.61 -0.90
N ILE A 173 13.06 8.87 -1.15
CA ILE A 173 12.99 7.47 -1.58
C ILE A 173 12.28 6.61 -0.53
N THR A 174 12.64 6.78 0.74
CA THR A 174 12.03 6.04 1.86
C THR A 174 10.53 6.31 1.93
N SER A 175 10.15 7.57 1.98
CA SER A 175 8.76 8.00 2.15
C SER A 175 7.89 7.64 0.93
N ALA A 176 8.40 7.81 -0.29
CA ALA A 176 7.67 7.46 -1.51
C ALA A 176 7.35 5.96 -1.62
N VAL A 177 8.24 5.10 -1.10
CA VAL A 177 8.08 3.65 -1.17
C VAL A 177 7.32 3.08 0.02
N SER A 178 7.60 3.58 1.24
CA SER A 178 7.06 3.02 2.49
C SER A 178 5.95 3.86 3.13
N ALA A 179 5.75 5.11 2.69
CA ALA A 179 4.95 6.13 3.35
C ALA A 179 5.37 6.36 4.81
N LEU A 180 6.68 6.22 5.11
CA LEU A 180 7.27 6.45 6.42
C LEU A 180 8.41 7.44 6.33
N ASN A 181 8.62 8.22 7.39
CA ASN A 181 9.78 9.07 7.51
C ASN A 181 11.03 8.24 7.82
N ASP A 182 12.13 8.50 7.16
CA ASP A 182 13.41 7.78 7.34
C ASP A 182 14.00 7.97 8.75
N PHE A 183 13.61 9.06 9.44
CA PHE A 183 14.01 9.35 10.83
C PHE A 183 13.10 8.69 11.88
N GLU A 184 12.05 7.97 11.45
CA GLU A 184 11.16 7.16 12.30
C GLU A 184 11.23 5.67 11.93
N TYR A 185 11.69 5.34 10.73
CA TYR A 185 11.70 3.98 10.21
C TYR A 185 12.99 3.24 10.65
N PRO A 186 12.89 2.13 11.41
CA PRO A 186 14.05 1.38 11.86
C PRO A 186 14.91 0.86 10.70
N ALA A 187 16.22 1.07 10.76
CA ALA A 187 17.16 0.71 9.70
C ALA A 187 17.06 -0.77 9.30
N ARG A 188 16.92 -1.68 10.27
CA ARG A 188 16.79 -3.12 9.99
C ARG A 188 15.56 -3.45 9.15
N HIS A 189 14.42 -2.80 9.42
CA HIS A 189 13.20 -2.98 8.65
C HIS A 189 13.29 -2.32 7.28
N TRP A 190 13.96 -1.16 7.21
CA TRP A 190 14.27 -0.49 5.95
C TRP A 190 15.07 -1.40 5.02
N PHE A 191 16.19 -1.97 5.51
CA PHE A 191 17.02 -2.88 4.71
C PHE A 191 16.29 -4.17 4.34
N ALA A 192 15.52 -4.76 5.26
CA ALA A 192 14.70 -5.93 4.97
C ALA A 192 13.66 -5.67 3.88
N HIS A 193 13.01 -4.50 3.93
CA HIS A 193 12.02 -4.09 2.94
C HIS A 193 12.66 -3.83 1.57
N PHE A 194 13.69 -2.97 1.52
CA PHE A 194 14.33 -2.58 0.26
C PHE A 194 15.16 -3.69 -0.40
N SER A 195 15.51 -4.76 0.33
CA SER A 195 16.15 -5.97 -0.21
C SER A 195 15.15 -7.07 -0.58
N SER A 196 13.85 -6.87 -0.33
CA SER A 196 12.82 -7.88 -0.57
C SER A 196 12.51 -8.07 -2.06
N ALA A 197 11.92 -9.23 -2.39
CA ALA A 197 11.45 -9.50 -3.75
C ALA A 197 10.37 -8.50 -4.23
N ALA A 198 9.68 -7.82 -3.32
CA ALA A 198 8.73 -6.76 -3.67
C ALA A 198 9.41 -5.57 -4.34
N MET A 199 10.69 -5.31 -4.03
CA MET A 199 11.50 -4.24 -4.61
C MET A 199 12.27 -4.67 -5.87
N ASP A 200 12.31 -5.97 -6.20
CA ASP A 200 12.89 -6.48 -7.44
C ASP A 200 12.06 -6.07 -8.68
N ALA A 201 10.79 -5.66 -8.49
CA ALA A 201 10.02 -4.99 -9.52
C ALA A 201 10.68 -3.62 -9.79
N ARG A 202 11.20 -3.40 -10.99
CA ARG A 202 11.84 -2.14 -11.35
C ARG A 202 10.84 -1.00 -11.16
N MET A 203 11.28 0.12 -10.61
CA MET A 203 10.45 1.32 -10.40
C MET A 203 9.87 1.90 -11.70
N ASP A 204 10.37 1.47 -12.85
CA ASP A 204 9.92 1.84 -14.20
C ASP A 204 8.86 0.88 -14.80
N GLN A 205 8.40 -0.13 -14.06
CA GLN A 205 7.46 -1.15 -14.55
C GLN A 205 6.13 -1.10 -13.78
N TYR A 206 5.40 -0.03 -13.95
CA TYR A 206 4.05 0.09 -13.41
C TYR A 206 3.08 0.75 -14.39
N ALA A 207 1.80 0.58 -14.14
CA ALA A 207 0.71 1.13 -14.92
C ALA A 207 -0.34 1.76 -13.99
N LEU A 208 -1.17 2.61 -14.55
CA LEU A 208 -2.46 2.94 -13.96
C LEU A 208 -3.51 1.94 -14.46
N VAL A 209 -4.52 1.66 -13.67
CA VAL A 209 -5.69 0.90 -14.09
C VAL A 209 -6.71 1.92 -14.61
N ALA A 210 -7.17 1.80 -15.86
CA ALA A 210 -7.96 2.83 -16.53
C ALA A 210 -9.20 3.29 -15.76
N ASP A 211 -9.88 2.36 -15.09
CA ASP A 211 -11.07 2.63 -14.26
C ASP A 211 -10.76 2.81 -12.76
N GLY A 212 -9.50 3.18 -12.44
CA GLY A 212 -8.95 3.33 -11.10
C GLY A 212 -8.48 2.00 -10.51
N PHE A 213 -7.68 2.05 -9.45
CA PHE A 213 -7.12 0.82 -8.84
C PHE A 213 -8.21 -0.12 -8.28
N GLN A 214 -9.40 0.38 -7.95
CA GLN A 214 -10.55 -0.45 -7.60
C GLN A 214 -10.95 -1.43 -8.73
N GLY A 215 -10.58 -1.17 -9.97
CA GLY A 215 -10.74 -2.06 -11.12
C GLY A 215 -10.12 -3.43 -10.89
N VAL A 216 -8.99 -3.49 -10.15
CA VAL A 216 -8.40 -4.77 -9.74
C VAL A 216 -9.40 -5.59 -8.90
N SER A 217 -10.03 -4.96 -7.91
CA SER A 217 -11.02 -5.65 -7.08
C SER A 217 -12.27 -6.02 -7.88
N ARG A 218 -12.69 -5.20 -8.85
CA ARG A 218 -13.81 -5.55 -9.75
C ARG A 218 -13.49 -6.77 -10.64
N ALA A 219 -12.30 -6.78 -11.24
CA ALA A 219 -11.86 -7.89 -12.09
C ALA A 219 -11.77 -9.21 -11.31
N LEU A 220 -11.19 -9.18 -10.11
CA LEU A 220 -11.16 -10.34 -9.21
C LEU A 220 -12.57 -10.75 -8.76
N GLY A 221 -13.46 -9.78 -8.51
CA GLY A 221 -14.88 -10.04 -8.18
C GLY A 221 -15.62 -10.74 -9.30
N LYS A 222 -15.36 -10.35 -10.55
CA LYS A 222 -15.89 -11.05 -11.72
C LYS A 222 -15.45 -12.51 -11.73
N VAL A 223 -14.17 -12.79 -11.47
CA VAL A 223 -13.66 -14.17 -11.37
C VAL A 223 -14.40 -14.96 -10.29
N ILE A 224 -14.64 -14.37 -9.11
CA ILE A 224 -15.39 -15.02 -8.03
C ILE A 224 -16.79 -15.42 -8.50
N VAL A 225 -17.52 -14.49 -9.14
CA VAL A 225 -18.89 -14.72 -9.63
C VAL A 225 -18.93 -15.76 -10.76
N ASP A 226 -18.01 -15.65 -11.73
CA ASP A 226 -17.90 -16.59 -12.86
C ASP A 226 -17.62 -18.04 -12.38
N ASN A 227 -17.03 -18.22 -11.19
CA ASN A 227 -16.81 -19.52 -10.56
C ASN A 227 -17.87 -19.88 -9.49
N GLY A 228 -19.05 -19.25 -9.53
CA GLY A 228 -20.20 -19.59 -8.70
C GLY A 228 -20.18 -18.98 -7.29
N GLY A 229 -19.25 -18.09 -6.99
CA GLY A 229 -19.22 -17.31 -5.73
C GLY A 229 -20.11 -16.08 -5.79
N GLN A 230 -20.14 -15.32 -4.71
CA GLN A 230 -20.95 -14.11 -4.55
C GLN A 230 -20.11 -12.96 -3.96
N VAL A 231 -20.35 -11.74 -4.43
CA VAL A 231 -19.85 -10.49 -3.83
C VAL A 231 -21.05 -9.67 -3.38
N LEU A 232 -21.26 -9.57 -2.08
CA LEU A 232 -22.40 -8.93 -1.44
C LEU A 232 -21.97 -7.54 -0.96
N LEU A 233 -22.43 -6.50 -1.64
CA LEU A 233 -22.22 -5.10 -1.25
C LEU A 233 -23.27 -4.69 -0.21
N ASN A 234 -23.01 -3.57 0.49
CA ASN A 234 -23.86 -3.07 1.57
C ASN A 234 -24.16 -4.14 2.64
N THR A 235 -23.22 -5.08 2.82
CA THR A 235 -23.34 -6.21 3.73
C THR A 235 -22.24 -6.11 4.79
N ARG A 236 -22.52 -5.38 5.85
CA ARG A 236 -21.60 -5.19 6.98
C ARG A 236 -21.66 -6.41 7.90
N ILE A 237 -20.52 -7.03 8.13
CA ILE A 237 -20.39 -8.07 9.16
C ILE A 237 -20.19 -7.38 10.51
N CYS A 238 -21.00 -7.81 11.50
CA CYS A 238 -21.03 -7.29 12.86
C CYS A 238 -20.30 -8.19 13.85
N SER A 239 -20.25 -9.51 13.59
CA SER A 239 -19.50 -10.47 14.42
C SER A 239 -19.03 -11.69 13.65
N ILE A 240 -18.01 -12.35 14.17
CA ILE A 240 -17.56 -13.69 13.80
C ILE A 240 -17.92 -14.61 14.95
N ASN A 241 -18.82 -15.55 14.70
CA ASN A 241 -19.31 -16.48 15.72
C ASN A 241 -18.39 -17.70 15.77
N ALA A 242 -17.96 -18.05 16.98
CA ALA A 242 -17.09 -19.20 17.20
C ALA A 242 -17.65 -20.12 18.28
N GLU A 243 -17.67 -21.42 17.99
CA GLU A 243 -18.09 -22.46 18.93
C GLU A 243 -17.01 -23.54 19.01
N ASN A 244 -16.73 -24.02 20.21
CA ASN A 244 -15.72 -25.03 20.45
C ASN A 244 -14.36 -24.71 19.82
N GLY A 245 -13.97 -23.42 19.86
CA GLY A 245 -12.70 -22.94 19.32
C GLY A 245 -12.63 -22.86 17.79
N ARG A 246 -13.76 -22.90 17.07
CA ARG A 246 -13.82 -22.79 15.61
C ARG A 246 -14.88 -21.77 15.20
N ALA A 247 -14.59 -20.99 14.16
CA ALA A 247 -15.58 -20.12 13.55
C ALA A 247 -16.65 -20.98 12.83
N THR A 248 -17.92 -20.70 13.08
CA THR A 248 -19.07 -21.43 12.54
C THR A 248 -19.92 -20.59 11.60
N SER A 249 -19.96 -19.27 11.81
CA SER A 249 -20.72 -18.32 11.00
C SER A 249 -20.17 -16.91 11.18
N VAL A 250 -20.69 -15.98 10.38
CA VAL A 250 -20.60 -14.55 10.62
C VAL A 250 -21.99 -13.96 10.69
N THR A 251 -22.17 -12.89 11.47
CA THR A 251 -23.45 -12.18 11.56
C THR A 251 -23.40 -10.87 10.80
N THR A 252 -24.39 -10.60 9.98
CA THR A 252 -24.61 -9.30 9.31
C THR A 252 -25.94 -8.71 9.77
N ASP A 253 -26.01 -7.39 9.75
CA ASP A 253 -27.26 -6.66 9.93
C ASP A 253 -27.92 -6.42 8.57
N GLN A 254 -29.14 -6.91 8.41
CA GLN A 254 -29.99 -6.63 7.25
C GLN A 254 -31.26 -5.90 7.72
N ASN A 255 -31.27 -4.57 7.59
CA ASN A 255 -32.40 -3.71 7.99
C ASN A 255 -32.81 -3.84 9.47
N GLY A 256 -31.84 -4.02 10.36
CA GLY A 256 -32.07 -4.17 11.81
C GLY A 256 -32.29 -5.61 12.26
N GLU A 257 -32.25 -6.58 11.34
CA GLU A 257 -32.30 -8.00 11.66
C GLU A 257 -30.93 -8.66 11.56
N ALA A 258 -30.54 -9.37 12.60
CA ALA A 258 -29.31 -10.15 12.62
C ALA A 258 -29.47 -11.41 11.75
N VAL A 259 -28.71 -11.49 10.65
CA VAL A 259 -28.70 -12.64 9.75
C VAL A 259 -27.38 -13.38 9.86
N GLU A 260 -27.41 -14.66 10.15
CA GLU A 260 -26.24 -15.52 10.18
C GLU A 260 -25.92 -16.10 8.80
N LEU A 261 -24.65 -15.97 8.41
CA LEU A 261 -24.08 -16.61 7.23
C LEU A 261 -23.15 -17.76 7.68
N PRO A 262 -23.58 -19.02 7.55
CA PRO A 262 -22.76 -20.15 7.95
C PRO A 262 -21.44 -20.24 7.15
N ALA A 263 -20.34 -20.53 7.83
CA ALA A 263 -19.01 -20.62 7.24
C ALA A 263 -18.22 -21.83 7.80
N ASP A 264 -17.55 -22.55 6.91
CA ASP A 264 -16.58 -23.57 7.30
C ASP A 264 -15.18 -22.94 7.47
N ILE A 265 -14.94 -21.81 6.78
CA ILE A 265 -13.73 -20.99 6.85
C ILE A 265 -14.14 -19.51 6.80
N VAL A 266 -13.52 -18.70 7.63
CA VAL A 266 -13.69 -17.24 7.63
C VAL A 266 -12.34 -16.58 7.29
N ILE A 267 -12.36 -15.63 6.37
CA ILE A 267 -11.20 -14.79 6.03
C ILE A 267 -11.56 -13.33 6.31
N SER A 268 -10.85 -12.69 7.22
CA SER A 268 -11.02 -11.28 7.53
C SER A 268 -10.00 -10.43 6.76
N ASN A 269 -10.49 -9.51 5.94
CA ASN A 269 -9.71 -8.48 5.24
C ASN A 269 -9.99 -7.07 5.81
N THR A 270 -10.50 -6.99 7.04
CA THR A 270 -10.80 -5.73 7.72
C THR A 270 -9.59 -5.13 8.44
N GLY A 271 -8.53 -5.90 8.54
CA GLY A 271 -7.32 -5.62 9.33
C GLY A 271 -7.33 -6.34 10.67
N PRO A 272 -6.14 -6.64 11.23
CA PRO A 272 -6.02 -7.46 12.43
C PRO A 272 -6.78 -6.91 13.64
N SER A 273 -6.71 -5.60 13.89
CA SER A 273 -7.41 -4.96 15.01
C SER A 273 -8.93 -5.11 14.90
N ALA A 274 -9.51 -4.82 13.73
CA ALA A 274 -10.94 -5.01 13.50
C ALA A 274 -11.37 -6.49 13.58
N THR A 275 -10.48 -7.43 13.24
CA THR A 275 -10.74 -8.85 13.43
C THR A 275 -10.84 -9.23 14.90
N LEU A 276 -10.03 -8.58 15.79
CA LEU A 276 -10.16 -8.79 17.24
C LEU A 276 -11.54 -8.37 17.74
N ASP A 277 -12.04 -7.22 17.25
CA ASP A 277 -13.34 -6.69 17.65
C ASP A 277 -14.48 -7.59 17.14
N LEU A 278 -14.40 -8.07 15.89
CA LEU A 278 -15.41 -8.92 15.29
C LEU A 278 -15.49 -10.32 15.91
N ALA A 279 -14.38 -10.93 16.26
CA ALA A 279 -14.33 -12.28 16.84
C ALA A 279 -14.45 -12.28 18.36
N GLY A 280 -14.19 -11.15 19.01
CA GLY A 280 -14.13 -11.02 20.46
C GLY A 280 -12.84 -11.58 21.09
N GLU A 281 -12.33 -10.89 22.09
CA GLU A 281 -11.06 -11.24 22.75
C GLU A 281 -11.09 -12.61 23.43
N ALA A 282 -12.25 -12.98 24.00
CA ALA A 282 -12.41 -14.26 24.69
C ALA A 282 -12.22 -15.45 23.73
N ALA A 283 -12.69 -15.36 22.49
CA ALA A 283 -12.56 -16.41 21.49
C ALA A 283 -11.12 -16.51 20.94
N LEU A 284 -10.41 -15.38 20.85
CA LEU A 284 -9.04 -15.33 20.31
C LEU A 284 -7.96 -15.58 21.37
N GLY A 285 -8.29 -15.44 22.65
CA GLY A 285 -7.36 -15.61 23.75
C GLY A 285 -6.41 -14.41 23.97
N HIS A 286 -6.17 -14.09 25.23
CA HIS A 286 -5.49 -12.89 25.67
C HIS A 286 -4.09 -12.69 25.05
N ALA A 287 -3.29 -13.76 24.95
CA ALA A 287 -1.93 -13.68 24.41
C ALA A 287 -1.89 -13.31 22.92
N PHE A 288 -2.87 -13.80 22.12
CA PHE A 288 -2.98 -13.44 20.72
C PHE A 288 -3.39 -11.98 20.54
N VAL A 289 -4.37 -11.54 21.33
CA VAL A 289 -4.88 -10.15 21.32
C VAL A 289 -3.80 -9.16 21.70
N ALA A 290 -3.11 -9.38 22.84
CA ALA A 290 -2.05 -8.51 23.31
C ALA A 290 -0.92 -8.37 22.29
N ARG A 291 -0.47 -9.49 21.71
CA ARG A 291 0.58 -9.51 20.68
C ARG A 291 0.14 -8.74 19.42
N THR A 292 -1.09 -8.94 18.96
CA THR A 292 -1.60 -8.26 17.77
C THR A 292 -1.66 -6.76 17.98
N ARG A 293 -2.21 -6.29 19.12
CA ARG A 293 -2.28 -4.86 19.45
C ARG A 293 -0.92 -4.21 19.59
N HIS A 294 0.03 -4.91 20.19
CA HIS A 294 1.40 -4.40 20.34
C HIS A 294 2.14 -4.26 19.01
N ARG A 295 1.89 -5.19 18.07
CA ARG A 295 2.67 -5.27 16.83
C ARG A 295 2.17 -4.34 15.73
N VAL A 296 0.87 -4.16 15.59
CA VAL A 296 0.26 -3.39 14.48
C VAL A 296 0.51 -1.90 14.66
N ARG A 297 1.15 -1.27 13.66
CA ARG A 297 1.44 0.17 13.60
C ARG A 297 0.90 0.76 12.31
N PRO A 298 -0.22 1.49 12.32
CA PRO A 298 -0.77 2.13 11.13
C PRO A 298 0.17 3.17 10.52
N THR A 299 0.10 3.36 9.20
CA THR A 299 0.90 4.34 8.47
C THR A 299 0.00 5.44 7.94
N PRO A 300 0.16 6.69 8.40
CA PRO A 300 -0.58 7.84 7.88
C PRO A 300 -0.06 8.25 6.51
N ILE A 301 -0.82 9.07 5.78
CA ILE A 301 -0.40 9.68 4.50
C ILE A 301 -1.15 10.97 4.24
N VAL A 302 -0.51 11.87 3.50
CA VAL A 302 -1.13 13.03 2.90
C VAL A 302 -1.13 12.85 1.39
N ALA A 303 -2.32 13.01 0.77
CA ALA A 303 -2.46 13.02 -0.68
C ALA A 303 -3.11 14.34 -1.11
N THR A 304 -2.39 15.12 -1.92
CA THR A 304 -2.85 16.40 -2.45
C THR A 304 -3.18 16.25 -3.92
N TYR A 305 -4.38 16.66 -4.30
CA TYR A 305 -4.85 16.63 -5.67
C TYR A 305 -4.96 18.05 -6.20
N ALA A 306 -4.23 18.32 -7.28
CA ALA A 306 -4.28 19.61 -7.96
C ALA A 306 -4.79 19.43 -9.39
N VAL A 307 -5.54 20.43 -9.86
CA VAL A 307 -6.09 20.50 -11.22
C VAL A 307 -5.63 21.76 -11.89
N SER A 308 -5.56 21.76 -13.23
CA SER A 308 -5.11 22.90 -14.03
C SER A 308 -5.72 22.86 -15.42
N ASP A 309 -5.64 24.01 -16.13
CA ASP A 309 -6.07 24.15 -17.52
C ASP A 309 -4.99 23.70 -18.50
N GLU A 310 -3.72 23.76 -18.07
CA GLU A 310 -2.56 23.28 -18.83
C GLU A 310 -1.79 22.23 -18.00
N PRO A 311 -1.09 21.28 -18.64
CA PRO A 311 -0.28 20.28 -17.91
C PRO A 311 0.77 20.98 -17.04
N LEU A 312 0.79 20.65 -15.75
CA LEU A 312 1.86 21.09 -14.84
C LEU A 312 3.18 20.36 -15.11
N PHE A 313 3.09 19.09 -15.52
CA PHE A 313 4.21 18.26 -15.92
C PHE A 313 3.78 17.45 -17.14
N ALA A 314 4.42 17.65 -18.28
CA ALA A 314 3.97 17.10 -19.56
C ALA A 314 4.25 15.60 -19.78
N PRO A 315 5.34 14.98 -19.24
CA PRO A 315 5.63 13.56 -19.47
C PRO A 315 4.55 12.62 -18.90
N ARG A 316 4.38 11.45 -19.53
CA ARG A 316 3.59 10.33 -18.99
C ARG A 316 4.40 9.56 -17.94
N ALA A 317 4.83 10.26 -16.93
CA ALA A 317 5.80 9.80 -15.96
C ALA A 317 5.40 10.24 -14.55
N ALA A 318 5.79 9.47 -13.54
CA ALA A 318 5.79 9.97 -12.17
C ALA A 318 7.13 10.62 -11.83
N PHE A 319 7.18 11.39 -10.75
CA PHE A 319 8.43 11.93 -10.25
C PHE A 319 8.53 11.82 -8.74
N LEU A 320 9.77 11.72 -8.25
CA LEU A 320 10.14 11.87 -6.85
C LEU A 320 10.72 13.28 -6.67
N ALA A 321 10.26 14.00 -5.64
CA ALA A 321 10.69 15.38 -5.35
C ALA A 321 11.43 15.44 -4.02
N ALA A 322 12.74 15.71 -4.07
CA ALA A 322 13.58 15.80 -2.89
C ALA A 322 13.83 17.25 -2.46
N GLY A 323 13.76 17.51 -1.15
CA GLY A 323 14.03 18.82 -0.56
C GLY A 323 12.80 19.68 -0.29
N LEU A 324 11.60 19.10 -0.41
CA LEU A 324 10.33 19.70 0.02
C LEU A 324 10.04 19.39 1.49
N GLU A 325 9.03 20.06 2.04
CA GLU A 325 8.68 19.90 3.45
C GLU A 325 7.88 18.61 3.70
N ARG A 326 6.96 18.26 2.78
CA ARG A 326 6.04 17.10 2.91
C ARG A 326 5.93 16.25 1.67
N ILE A 327 5.79 16.86 0.49
CA ILE A 327 5.59 16.14 -0.76
C ILE A 327 6.88 15.41 -1.16
N VAL A 328 6.75 14.11 -1.44
CA VAL A 328 7.87 13.27 -1.87
C VAL A 328 7.70 12.72 -3.28
N SER A 329 6.47 12.75 -3.81
CA SER A 329 6.23 12.25 -5.18
C SER A 329 5.01 12.91 -5.82
N GLY A 330 5.00 12.91 -7.17
CA GLY A 330 3.88 13.38 -7.96
C GLY A 330 3.59 12.46 -9.14
N VAL A 331 2.30 12.31 -9.47
CA VAL A 331 1.82 11.49 -10.60
C VAL A 331 0.81 12.31 -11.41
N PRO A 332 1.14 12.74 -12.63
CA PRO A 332 0.21 13.43 -13.52
C PRO A 332 -0.78 12.42 -14.11
N LEU A 333 -1.89 12.22 -13.41
CA LEU A 333 -2.84 11.13 -13.64
C LEU A 333 -3.47 11.21 -15.05
N THR A 334 -3.85 12.39 -15.48
CA THR A 334 -4.50 12.61 -16.78
C THR A 334 -3.57 12.54 -17.98
N ASN A 335 -2.26 12.59 -17.77
CA ASN A 335 -1.32 12.29 -18.85
C ASN A 335 -1.35 10.82 -19.26
N VAL A 336 -1.82 9.94 -18.36
CA VAL A 336 -1.93 8.49 -18.57
C VAL A 336 -3.38 8.09 -18.81
N CYS A 337 -4.31 8.61 -18.00
CA CYS A 337 -5.75 8.36 -18.03
C CYS A 337 -6.50 9.71 -18.20
N PRO A 338 -6.55 10.29 -19.41
CA PRO A 338 -7.19 11.58 -19.63
C PRO A 338 -8.67 11.60 -19.23
N GLU A 339 -9.33 10.45 -19.27
CA GLU A 339 -10.72 10.24 -18.84
C GLU A 339 -10.96 10.46 -17.33
N TRP A 340 -9.90 10.67 -16.53
CA TRP A 340 -10.03 10.95 -15.09
C TRP A 340 -10.28 12.43 -14.78
N ALA A 341 -10.39 13.27 -15.80
CA ALA A 341 -10.75 14.69 -15.68
C ALA A 341 -11.79 15.08 -16.73
N PRO A 342 -12.52 16.19 -16.53
CA PRO A 342 -13.31 16.82 -17.59
C PRO A 342 -12.43 17.18 -18.79
N ASP A 343 -13.04 17.24 -19.98
CA ASP A 343 -12.35 17.54 -21.24
C ASP A 343 -11.50 18.80 -21.15
N GLY A 344 -10.24 18.70 -21.59
CA GLY A 344 -9.28 19.80 -21.59
C GLY A 344 -8.76 20.21 -20.21
N LYS A 345 -9.02 19.41 -19.17
CA LYS A 345 -8.50 19.64 -17.83
C LYS A 345 -7.45 18.60 -17.45
N HIS A 346 -6.60 18.95 -16.51
CA HIS A 346 -5.51 18.12 -16.03
C HIS A 346 -5.65 17.86 -14.54
N LEU A 347 -5.27 16.66 -14.12
CA LEU A 347 -5.25 16.21 -12.73
C LEU A 347 -3.89 15.61 -12.40
N ILE A 348 -3.28 16.12 -11.34
CA ILE A 348 -2.05 15.58 -10.76
C ILE A 348 -2.29 15.23 -9.29
N ALA A 349 -1.77 14.08 -8.87
CA ALA A 349 -1.74 13.67 -7.47
C ALA A 349 -0.34 13.80 -6.91
N PHE A 350 -0.22 14.37 -5.72
CA PHE A 350 0.99 14.42 -4.93
C PHE A 350 0.82 13.57 -3.68
N TYR A 351 1.88 12.89 -3.28
CA TYR A 351 1.91 12.08 -2.06
C TYR A 351 3.04 12.53 -1.17
N GLY A 352 2.76 12.59 0.13
CA GLY A 352 3.71 12.98 1.14
C GLY A 352 3.47 12.25 2.46
N THR A 353 4.46 12.30 3.33
CA THR A 353 4.33 11.84 4.71
C THR A 353 4.07 13.04 5.62
N PRO A 354 3.29 12.89 6.70
CA PRO A 354 3.14 13.95 7.68
C PRO A 354 4.47 14.17 8.43
N LYS A 355 4.53 15.23 9.20
CA LYS A 355 5.66 15.57 10.07
C LYS A 355 6.10 14.43 10.99
N SER A 356 5.14 13.63 11.45
CA SER A 356 5.38 12.39 12.18
C SER A 356 4.39 11.31 11.74
N CYS A 357 4.90 10.08 11.59
CA CYS A 357 4.10 8.89 11.37
C CYS A 357 3.75 8.15 12.69
N LEU A 358 4.22 8.65 13.84
CA LEU A 358 4.05 8.04 15.17
C LEU A 358 2.97 8.70 16.01
N THR A 359 2.62 9.95 15.69
CA THR A 359 1.66 10.76 16.45
C THR A 359 0.56 11.28 15.56
N PRO A 360 -0.64 11.56 16.09
CA PRO A 360 -1.69 12.20 15.31
C PRO A 360 -1.20 13.49 14.65
N MET A 361 -1.66 13.74 13.40
CA MET A 361 -1.22 14.92 12.65
C MET A 361 -1.97 16.19 13.07
N ASP A 362 -1.25 17.32 13.05
CA ASP A 362 -1.90 18.63 12.97
C ASP A 362 -2.42 18.84 11.53
N LYS A 363 -3.71 18.63 11.35
CA LYS A 363 -4.33 18.65 10.00
C LYS A 363 -4.21 20.00 9.29
N GLU A 364 -4.16 21.11 10.05
CA GLU A 364 -4.01 22.44 9.44
C GLU A 364 -2.55 22.71 9.04
N GLU A 365 -1.57 22.31 9.88
CA GLU A 365 -0.14 22.37 9.54
C GLU A 365 0.15 21.52 8.29
N GLU A 366 -0.34 20.27 8.25
CA GLU A 366 -0.12 19.37 7.14
C GLU A 366 -0.74 19.87 5.83
N ARG A 367 -1.97 20.39 5.89
CA ARG A 367 -2.63 20.98 4.72
C ARG A 367 -1.85 22.16 4.17
N ARG A 368 -1.44 23.09 5.05
CA ARG A 368 -0.68 24.28 4.67
C ARG A 368 0.65 23.93 4.04
N ALA A 369 1.42 23.02 4.65
CA ALA A 369 2.73 22.59 4.17
C ALA A 369 2.63 21.91 2.80
N ASN A 370 1.68 20.99 2.60
CA ASN A 370 1.47 20.34 1.31
C ASN A 370 1.06 21.34 0.19
N ILE A 371 0.22 22.33 0.51
CA ILE A 371 -0.16 23.36 -0.47
C ILE A 371 1.07 24.23 -0.82
N ALA A 372 1.88 24.61 0.17
CA ALA A 372 3.11 25.36 -0.03
C ALA A 372 4.09 24.62 -0.96
N ASP A 373 4.27 23.31 -0.74
CA ASP A 373 5.10 22.46 -1.57
C ASP A 373 4.62 22.42 -3.04
N VAL A 374 3.30 22.40 -3.29
CA VAL A 374 2.76 22.47 -4.67
C VAL A 374 3.16 23.77 -5.35
N HIS A 375 3.04 24.90 -4.65
CA HIS A 375 3.43 26.21 -5.19
C HIS A 375 4.95 26.33 -5.39
N GLU A 376 5.74 25.67 -4.56
CA GLU A 376 7.19 25.62 -4.73
C GLU A 376 7.59 24.76 -5.93
N LEU A 377 6.93 23.60 -6.13
CA LEU A 377 7.15 22.73 -7.30
C LEU A 377 6.77 23.41 -8.61
N PHE A 378 5.71 24.21 -8.60
CA PHE A 378 5.14 24.83 -9.78
C PHE A 378 4.90 26.34 -9.55
N PRO A 379 5.93 27.18 -9.70
CA PRO A 379 5.78 28.64 -9.52
C PRO A 379 4.76 29.27 -10.47
N ASP A 380 4.51 28.65 -11.63
CA ASP A 380 3.52 29.06 -12.63
C ASP A 380 2.11 28.42 -12.41
N PHE A 381 1.88 27.78 -11.28
CA PHE A 381 0.65 27.05 -10.96
C PHE A 381 -0.61 27.90 -11.19
N ALA A 382 -0.65 29.11 -10.64
CA ALA A 382 -1.80 30.01 -10.81
C ALA A 382 -1.96 30.47 -12.26
N ALA A 383 -0.87 30.73 -12.99
CA ALA A 383 -0.90 31.15 -14.39
C ALA A 383 -1.46 30.06 -15.32
N LYS A 384 -1.30 28.79 -14.97
CA LYS A 384 -1.87 27.63 -15.67
C LYS A 384 -3.30 27.27 -15.22
N GLY A 385 -4.01 28.18 -14.55
CA GLY A 385 -5.35 27.93 -14.02
C GLY A 385 -5.35 26.88 -12.90
N GLY A 386 -4.22 26.73 -12.22
CA GLY A 386 -4.03 25.74 -11.16
C GLY A 386 -4.87 26.05 -9.91
N ARG A 387 -5.50 25.02 -9.37
CA ARG A 387 -6.17 25.05 -8.06
C ARG A 387 -5.98 23.73 -7.31
N ILE A 388 -5.91 23.79 -6.00
CA ILE A 388 -5.98 22.60 -5.16
C ILE A 388 -7.44 22.13 -5.14
N LEU A 389 -7.64 20.88 -5.56
CA LEU A 389 -8.97 20.26 -5.59
C LEU A 389 -9.31 19.61 -4.25
N ASP A 390 -8.37 18.86 -3.68
CA ASP A 390 -8.54 18.18 -2.40
C ASP A 390 -7.19 17.93 -1.73
N VAL A 391 -7.18 17.91 -0.39
CA VAL A 391 -6.05 17.45 0.44
C VAL A 391 -6.57 16.40 1.41
N GLN A 392 -6.28 15.15 1.11
CA GLN A 392 -6.71 14.00 1.90
C GLN A 392 -5.68 13.73 3.01
N LEU A 393 -6.06 14.05 4.23
CA LEU A 393 -5.27 13.82 5.43
C LEU A 393 -5.77 12.55 6.11
N ARG A 394 -4.99 11.46 6.02
CA ARG A 394 -5.34 10.16 6.60
C ARG A 394 -4.41 9.87 7.75
N ASP A 395 -4.92 10.07 8.94
CA ASP A 395 -4.20 9.93 10.19
C ASP A 395 -4.06 8.47 10.64
N ILE A 396 -3.26 8.23 11.67
CA ILE A 396 -2.97 6.89 12.21
C ILE A 396 -4.21 6.16 12.72
N ASP A 397 -5.25 6.87 13.14
CA ASP A 397 -6.53 6.35 13.61
C ASP A 397 -7.62 6.33 12.51
N ASP A 398 -7.33 6.84 11.31
CA ASP A 398 -8.27 6.85 10.18
C ASP A 398 -8.46 5.41 9.64
N PRO A 399 -9.70 4.95 9.39
CA PRO A 399 -9.93 3.66 8.76
C PRO A 399 -9.34 3.53 7.35
N ASP A 400 -9.07 4.67 6.70
CA ASP A 400 -8.48 4.77 5.37
C ASP A 400 -6.96 5.04 5.39
N VAL A 401 -6.23 4.75 6.46
CA VAL A 401 -4.75 4.81 6.50
C VAL A 401 -4.12 4.15 5.27
N VAL A 402 -2.93 4.60 4.85
CA VAL A 402 -2.29 4.07 3.64
C VAL A 402 -1.87 2.61 3.80
N ALA A 403 -1.34 2.25 4.96
CA ALA A 403 -1.09 0.87 5.36
C ALA A 403 -1.53 0.64 6.81
N ARG A 404 -2.08 -0.54 7.09
CA ARG A 404 -2.55 -0.89 8.44
C ARG A 404 -1.42 -1.30 9.37
N SER A 405 -0.24 -1.59 8.84
CA SER A 405 0.96 -1.84 9.64
C SER A 405 2.22 -1.48 8.88
N TRP A 406 3.22 -1.03 9.62
CA TRP A 406 4.56 -0.78 9.10
C TRP A 406 5.21 -2.08 8.61
N PRO A 407 6.08 -2.01 7.59
CA PRO A 407 6.91 -3.16 7.20
C PRO A 407 7.73 -3.65 8.40
N GLY A 408 7.73 -4.96 8.63
CA GLY A 408 8.36 -5.57 9.80
C GLY A 408 7.44 -5.70 11.03
N HIS A 409 6.26 -5.08 11.00
CA HIS A 409 5.24 -5.14 12.05
C HIS A 409 4.00 -5.96 11.63
N ASN A 410 4.10 -6.73 10.55
CA ASN A 410 3.03 -7.59 10.09
C ASN A 410 2.73 -8.71 11.08
N VAL A 411 1.46 -9.10 11.18
CA VAL A 411 1.02 -10.25 11.96
C VAL A 411 0.84 -11.48 11.05
N SER A 412 0.74 -12.68 11.67
CA SER A 412 0.45 -13.90 10.93
C SER A 412 -0.91 -13.82 10.23
N VAL A 413 -1.02 -14.47 9.07
CA VAL A 413 -2.32 -14.73 8.43
C VAL A 413 -3.20 -15.68 9.26
N GLU A 414 -2.60 -16.53 10.08
CA GLU A 414 -3.33 -17.43 10.99
C GLU A 414 -3.67 -16.72 12.29
N THR A 415 -4.88 -16.97 12.78
CA THR A 415 -5.29 -16.56 14.12
C THR A 415 -5.20 -17.72 15.11
N SER A 416 -5.57 -17.49 16.36
CA SER A 416 -5.74 -18.57 17.36
C SER A 416 -6.94 -19.47 17.08
N ILE A 417 -7.89 -19.03 16.24
CA ILE A 417 -9.03 -19.84 15.77
C ILE A 417 -8.62 -20.53 14.46
N PRO A 418 -8.54 -21.87 14.41
CA PRO A 418 -7.88 -22.60 13.32
C PRO A 418 -8.45 -22.42 11.91
N ASN A 419 -9.67 -21.93 11.76
CA ASN A 419 -10.35 -21.69 10.49
C ASN A 419 -10.73 -20.21 10.29
N LEU A 420 -10.14 -19.32 11.09
CA LEU A 420 -10.21 -17.87 10.91
C LEU A 420 -8.83 -17.36 10.48
N PHE A 421 -8.77 -16.72 9.33
CA PHE A 421 -7.56 -16.16 8.75
C PHE A 421 -7.67 -14.64 8.60
N ASN A 422 -6.54 -13.94 8.77
CA ASN A 422 -6.40 -12.53 8.42
C ASN A 422 -5.71 -12.40 7.07
N VAL A 423 -6.21 -11.52 6.21
CA VAL A 423 -5.51 -11.07 5.01
C VAL A 423 -5.54 -9.54 4.93
N GLY A 424 -4.66 -8.98 4.13
CA GLY A 424 -4.48 -7.55 3.98
C GLY A 424 -3.01 -7.15 4.22
N ASP A 425 -2.74 -5.88 4.07
CA ASP A 425 -1.39 -5.30 4.10
C ASP A 425 -0.69 -5.32 5.46
N ALA A 426 -1.42 -5.60 6.55
CA ALA A 426 -0.86 -5.81 7.88
C ALA A 426 -0.57 -7.28 8.21
N CYS A 427 -0.75 -8.19 7.25
CA CYS A 427 -0.65 -9.64 7.48
C CYS A 427 0.37 -10.27 6.54
N GLY A 428 0.93 -11.42 6.93
CA GLY A 428 1.82 -12.21 6.10
C GLY A 428 3.31 -11.93 6.34
N PRO A 429 4.18 -12.33 5.41
CA PRO A 429 5.62 -12.21 5.59
C PRO A 429 6.09 -10.74 5.58
N ASP A 430 7.16 -10.47 6.32
CA ASP A 430 7.81 -9.16 6.32
C ASP A 430 8.45 -8.85 4.94
N GLY A 431 8.71 -7.58 4.67
CA GLY A 431 9.33 -7.12 3.41
C GLY A 431 8.34 -6.72 2.33
N PHE A 432 7.04 -6.87 2.56
CA PHE A 432 5.99 -6.39 1.66
C PHE A 432 5.17 -5.30 2.34
N ILE A 433 4.69 -4.31 1.56
CA ILE A 433 3.79 -3.25 2.04
C ILE A 433 2.62 -3.06 1.07
N ALA A 434 1.59 -2.35 1.51
CA ALA A 434 0.44 -1.93 0.70
C ALA A 434 -0.18 -3.07 -0.12
N THR A 435 -0.45 -2.87 -1.42
CA THR A 435 -1.14 -3.85 -2.26
C THR A 435 -0.34 -5.14 -2.50
N PRO A 436 0.99 -5.14 -2.66
CA PRO A 436 1.79 -6.36 -2.65
C PRO A 436 1.68 -7.17 -1.35
N ALA A 437 1.67 -6.52 -0.19
CA ALA A 437 1.47 -7.20 1.09
C ALA A 437 0.08 -7.84 1.19
N ALA A 438 -0.96 -7.11 0.75
CA ALA A 438 -2.32 -7.64 0.73
C ALA A 438 -2.44 -8.88 -0.19
N ALA A 439 -1.84 -8.85 -1.37
CA ALA A 439 -1.82 -9.98 -2.30
C ALA A 439 -1.01 -11.17 -1.75
N MET A 440 0.16 -10.91 -1.15
CA MET A 440 1.01 -11.94 -0.55
C MET A 440 0.34 -12.61 0.65
N SER A 441 -0.35 -11.84 1.51
CA SER A 441 -1.10 -12.38 2.64
C SER A 441 -2.25 -13.27 2.17
N ALA A 442 -2.94 -12.87 1.08
CA ALA A 442 -3.99 -13.68 0.47
C ALA A 442 -3.44 -15.01 -0.06
N ARG A 443 -2.31 -14.98 -0.79
CA ARG A 443 -1.62 -16.19 -1.26
C ARG A 443 -1.26 -17.09 -0.08
N SER A 444 -0.61 -16.54 0.95
CA SER A 444 -0.21 -17.29 2.14
C SER A 444 -1.39 -17.95 2.87
N ALA A 445 -2.52 -17.22 3.02
CA ALA A 445 -3.71 -17.77 3.64
C ALA A 445 -4.33 -18.88 2.79
N VAL A 446 -4.43 -18.68 1.46
CA VAL A 446 -4.97 -19.68 0.53
C VAL A 446 -4.13 -20.96 0.53
N ASP A 447 -2.80 -20.85 0.44
CA ASP A 447 -1.90 -22.02 0.47
C ASP A 447 -2.09 -22.84 1.75
N LYS A 448 -2.23 -22.19 2.92
CA LYS A 448 -2.52 -22.86 4.19
C LYS A 448 -3.91 -23.51 4.21
N ILE A 449 -4.92 -22.85 3.64
CA ILE A 449 -6.28 -23.39 3.52
C ILE A 449 -6.26 -24.64 2.63
N LEU A 450 -5.62 -24.57 1.47
CA LEU A 450 -5.52 -25.71 0.54
C LEU A 450 -4.77 -26.87 1.18
N ALA A 451 -3.65 -26.62 1.86
CA ALA A 451 -2.90 -27.66 2.55
C ALA A 451 -3.70 -28.34 3.67
N LYS A 452 -4.62 -27.62 4.32
CA LYS A 452 -5.37 -28.12 5.48
C LYS A 452 -6.71 -28.77 5.11
N TYR A 453 -7.33 -28.32 4.03
CA TYR A 453 -8.73 -28.67 3.74
C TYR A 453 -8.95 -29.35 2.37
N ASN A 454 -7.89 -29.57 1.58
CA ASN A 454 -7.94 -30.35 0.32
C ASN A 454 -7.86 -31.85 0.56
#